data_3c151fae1068cc5a8601c13dc7348c5f
#
_entry.id   3c151fae1068cc5a8601c13dc7348c5f
#
_cell.length_a   1.000
_cell.length_b   1.000
_cell.length_c   1.000
_cell.angle_alpha   90.00
_cell.angle_beta   90.00
_cell.angle_gamma   90.00
#
_symmetry.space_group_name_H-M   'P 1'
#
loop_
_entity.id
_entity.type
_entity.pdbx_description
1 polymer ?
#
loop_
_entity_poly.entity_id
_entity_poly.type
_entity_poly.pdbx_seq_one_letter_code
_entity_poly.pdbx_strand_id
1 'polypeptide(L)'
;MSDHSFLPAWREQSLGRRVFLRVSAASAASVALIAAGCTDTTTTPTPADPYQLALPAGDSGLVYYAYLMALAQTTLYQKVVDAPPTDLTTAERAVFADLRDHEVVHKQTLGYLLDTTGATQLVPTDFAFNLTKFTLSTRAGVLAAAQQIADLVAAAYPVLLPLFTTSSVPQRTILLKMSSVQARQAAAVRDMLMPGSFANSDVVDSAGQLLTKTPTEVMTALAPYFAPYVISVASLAVPV
;
A
#
# COMPACT_ATOMS: atom_id res chain seq x y z
N MET A 1 -18.23 -45.68 -11.14
CA MET A 1 -18.88 -44.79 -12.12
C MET A 1 -19.77 -43.84 -11.33
N SER A 2 -19.30 -42.66 -11.06
CA SER A 2 -20.11 -41.53 -10.54
C SER A 2 -19.37 -40.23 -10.89
N ASP A 3 -19.89 -39.57 -11.91
CA ASP A 3 -19.51 -38.24 -12.38
C ASP A 3 -19.90 -37.18 -11.34
N HIS A 4 -18.99 -36.38 -10.90
CA HIS A 4 -19.26 -35.11 -10.20
C HIS A 4 -18.57 -33.97 -10.93
N SER A 5 -19.24 -33.49 -12.00
CA SER A 5 -18.90 -32.19 -12.60
C SER A 5 -19.68 -31.10 -11.87
N PHE A 6 -19.00 -30.34 -10.98
CA PHE A 6 -19.49 -29.10 -10.39
C PHE A 6 -18.62 -27.96 -10.86
N LEU A 7 -18.96 -27.38 -12.01
CA LEU A 7 -18.52 -26.02 -12.36
C LEU A 7 -19.74 -25.23 -12.85
N PRO A 8 -20.14 -24.16 -12.18
CA PRO A 8 -21.14 -23.25 -12.70
C PRO A 8 -20.57 -22.43 -13.85
N ALA A 9 -21.23 -22.47 -14.99
CA ALA A 9 -20.93 -21.67 -16.16
C ALA A 9 -21.16 -20.17 -15.85
N TRP A 10 -20.11 -19.36 -15.88
CA TRP A 10 -20.21 -17.92 -15.83
C TRP A 10 -20.72 -17.42 -17.19
N ARG A 11 -21.95 -16.93 -17.21
CA ARG A 11 -22.50 -16.23 -18.38
C ARG A 11 -21.84 -14.85 -18.47
N GLU A 12 -21.13 -14.61 -19.56
CA GLU A 12 -20.71 -13.28 -19.98
C GLU A 12 -21.96 -12.43 -20.29
N GLN A 13 -22.28 -11.50 -19.42
CA GLN A 13 -23.24 -10.44 -19.74
C GLN A 13 -22.47 -9.22 -20.24
N SER A 14 -22.54 -8.98 -21.54
CA SER A 14 -22.03 -7.74 -22.15
C SER A 14 -22.84 -6.55 -21.65
N LEU A 15 -22.23 -5.71 -20.82
CA LEU A 15 -22.81 -4.43 -20.40
C LEU A 15 -22.86 -3.47 -21.59
N GLY A 16 -24.06 -3.21 -22.10
CA GLY A 16 -24.28 -2.34 -23.22
C GLY A 16 -23.87 -0.88 -22.92
N ARG A 17 -23.27 -0.21 -23.92
CA ARG A 17 -22.81 1.20 -23.89
C ARG A 17 -23.83 2.20 -23.34
N ARG A 18 -25.11 1.88 -23.28
CA ARG A 18 -26.19 2.71 -22.74
C ARG A 18 -26.27 2.75 -21.21
N VAL A 19 -25.67 1.78 -20.51
CA VAL A 19 -25.61 1.77 -19.04
C VAL A 19 -24.49 2.66 -18.55
N PHE A 20 -23.38 2.71 -19.28
CA PHE A 20 -22.25 3.60 -18.98
C PHE A 20 -22.64 5.09 -19.00
N LEU A 21 -23.46 5.50 -19.97
CA LEU A 21 -23.90 6.91 -20.10
C LEU A 21 -24.93 7.35 -19.04
N ARG A 22 -25.60 6.41 -18.36
CA ARG A 22 -26.55 6.74 -17.28
C ARG A 22 -25.88 6.93 -15.94
N VAL A 23 -24.74 6.30 -15.71
CA VAL A 23 -23.98 6.44 -14.47
C VAL A 23 -23.13 7.70 -14.46
N SER A 24 -22.60 8.13 -15.62
CA SER A 24 -21.85 9.38 -15.75
C SER A 24 -22.69 10.65 -15.65
N ALA A 25 -24.02 10.56 -15.85
CA ALA A 25 -24.93 11.73 -15.71
C ALA A 25 -25.35 11.99 -14.24
N ALA A 26 -25.16 11.04 -13.33
CA ALA A 26 -25.55 11.18 -11.93
C ALA A 26 -24.48 11.87 -11.05
N SER A 27 -23.24 11.96 -11.51
CA SER A 27 -22.15 12.59 -10.78
C SER A 27 -22.01 14.12 -11.02
N ALA A 28 -22.75 14.68 -11.97
CA ALA A 28 -22.74 16.13 -12.24
C ALA A 28 -23.79 16.93 -11.43
N ALA A 29 -24.66 16.26 -10.66
CA ALA A 29 -25.77 16.91 -9.95
C ALA A 29 -25.51 17.27 -8.48
N SER A 30 -24.34 16.95 -7.94
CA SER A 30 -24.01 17.20 -6.51
C SER A 30 -23.27 18.51 -6.24
N VAL A 31 -23.03 19.35 -7.25
CA VAL A 31 -22.34 20.65 -7.08
C VAL A 31 -23.32 21.84 -7.03
N ALA A 32 -24.62 21.62 -7.23
CA ALA A 32 -25.60 22.73 -7.42
C ALA A 32 -26.47 23.04 -6.18
N LEU A 33 -26.21 22.51 -4.98
CA LEU A 33 -27.08 22.67 -3.81
C LEU A 33 -26.48 23.45 -2.64
N ILE A 34 -25.41 24.24 -2.84
CA ILE A 34 -24.84 25.12 -1.81
C ILE A 34 -24.98 26.62 -2.20
N ALA A 35 -25.95 26.96 -3.03
CA ALA A 35 -26.15 28.35 -3.44
C ALA A 35 -27.42 29.01 -2.83
N ALA A 36 -27.88 28.59 -1.66
CA ALA A 36 -28.99 29.25 -0.96
C ALA A 36 -28.72 29.35 0.53
N GLY A 37 -27.84 30.24 0.93
CA GLY A 37 -27.58 30.59 2.33
C GLY A 37 -26.65 31.77 2.40
N CYS A 38 -27.22 32.99 2.33
CA CYS A 38 -26.47 34.23 2.48
C CYS A 38 -25.78 34.36 3.82
N THR A 39 -24.49 34.58 3.82
CA THR A 39 -23.83 35.70 4.54
C THR A 39 -22.41 35.87 4.02
N ASP A 40 -22.05 37.11 3.75
CA ASP A 40 -20.78 37.56 3.20
C ASP A 40 -19.54 37.02 3.93
N THR A 41 -18.83 36.13 3.27
CA THR A 41 -17.38 36.09 3.24
C THR A 41 -17.01 35.39 1.94
N THR A 42 -16.58 36.14 0.94
CA THR A 42 -15.98 35.68 -0.29
C THR A 42 -14.61 35.04 0.01
N THR A 43 -14.62 33.86 0.60
CA THR A 43 -13.47 32.99 0.55
C THR A 43 -13.49 32.31 -0.82
N THR A 44 -12.74 32.86 -1.77
CA THR A 44 -12.40 32.16 -3.01
C THR A 44 -11.89 30.76 -2.58
N PRO A 45 -12.53 29.67 -3.03
CA PRO A 45 -12.01 28.33 -2.67
C PRO A 45 -10.58 28.25 -3.18
N THR A 46 -9.63 28.05 -2.25
CA THR A 46 -8.24 27.76 -2.63
C THR A 46 -8.27 26.51 -3.50
N PRO A 47 -7.69 26.54 -4.73
CA PRO A 47 -7.61 25.34 -5.55
C PRO A 47 -7.03 24.19 -4.72
N ALA A 48 -7.66 23.02 -4.78
CA ALA A 48 -7.13 21.84 -4.11
C ALA A 48 -5.72 21.60 -4.63
N ASP A 49 -4.77 21.38 -3.71
CA ASP A 49 -3.40 21.07 -4.09
C ASP A 49 -3.41 19.74 -4.89
N PRO A 50 -2.96 19.73 -6.15
CA PRO A 50 -3.01 18.55 -7.00
C PRO A 50 -2.13 17.41 -6.47
N TYR A 51 -1.21 17.71 -5.55
CA TYR A 51 -0.32 16.72 -4.93
C TYR A 51 -0.84 16.20 -3.58
N GLN A 52 -2.02 16.59 -3.15
CA GLN A 52 -2.64 16.02 -1.96
C GLN A 52 -3.38 14.71 -2.30
N LEU A 53 -2.92 13.61 -1.70
CA LEU A 53 -3.58 12.30 -1.76
C LEU A 53 -4.16 11.97 -0.38
N ALA A 54 -5.43 12.30 -0.16
CA ALA A 54 -6.13 11.97 1.08
C ALA A 54 -6.71 10.55 0.98
N LEU A 55 -6.36 9.69 1.94
CA LEU A 55 -6.93 8.36 2.00
C LEU A 55 -8.38 8.43 2.48
N PRO A 56 -9.30 7.61 1.94
CA PRO A 56 -10.68 7.56 2.42
C PRO A 56 -10.77 7.06 3.87
N ALA A 57 -11.88 7.34 4.54
CA ALA A 57 -12.13 6.80 5.85
C ALA A 57 -12.54 5.32 5.80
N GLY A 58 -12.43 4.62 6.93
CA GLY A 58 -12.88 3.24 7.12
C GLY A 58 -12.00 2.21 6.43
N ASP A 59 -12.56 1.02 6.21
CA ASP A 59 -11.82 -0.16 5.76
C ASP A 59 -11.13 0.01 4.40
N SER A 60 -11.75 0.75 3.47
CA SER A 60 -11.15 1.06 2.18
C SER A 60 -9.88 1.92 2.33
N GLY A 61 -9.86 2.85 3.28
CA GLY A 61 -8.67 3.64 3.58
C GLY A 61 -7.55 2.80 4.16
N LEU A 62 -7.85 1.82 5.01
CA LEU A 62 -6.87 0.87 5.56
C LEU A 62 -6.25 0.00 4.46
N VAL A 63 -7.09 -0.51 3.54
CA VAL A 63 -6.60 -1.28 2.37
C VAL A 63 -5.78 -0.40 1.45
N TYR A 64 -6.20 0.86 1.22
CA TYR A 64 -5.47 1.80 0.39
C TYR A 64 -4.09 2.14 0.98
N TYR A 65 -4.03 2.35 2.29
CA TYR A 65 -2.76 2.55 3.00
C TYR A 65 -1.82 1.34 2.79
N ALA A 66 -2.32 0.11 2.96
CA ALA A 66 -1.54 -1.10 2.70
C ALA A 66 -1.09 -1.19 1.23
N TYR A 67 -1.94 -0.77 0.28
CA TYR A 67 -1.59 -0.71 -1.14
C TYR A 67 -0.41 0.22 -1.43
N LEU A 68 -0.36 1.41 -0.81
CA LEU A 68 0.76 2.34 -0.99
C LEU A 68 2.07 1.77 -0.43
N MET A 69 2.03 1.03 0.67
CA MET A 69 3.19 0.33 1.21
C MET A 69 3.69 -0.78 0.26
N ALA A 70 2.78 -1.60 -0.26
CA ALA A 70 3.13 -2.62 -1.25
C ALA A 70 3.66 -2.01 -2.55
N LEU A 71 3.14 -0.85 -2.98
CA LEU A 71 3.64 -0.10 -4.12
C LEU A 71 5.10 0.36 -3.89
N ALA A 72 5.41 0.90 -2.71
CA ALA A 72 6.76 1.34 -2.36
C ALA A 72 7.75 0.16 -2.38
N GLN A 73 7.41 -0.97 -1.75
CA GLN A 73 8.25 -2.18 -1.76
C GLN A 73 8.41 -2.75 -3.17
N THR A 74 7.32 -2.88 -3.93
CA THR A 74 7.38 -3.36 -5.33
C THR A 74 8.31 -2.48 -6.16
N THR A 75 8.22 -1.14 -6.03
CA THR A 75 9.05 -0.21 -6.78
C THR A 75 10.53 -0.36 -6.42
N LEU A 76 10.85 -0.45 -5.14
CA LEU A 76 12.21 -0.64 -4.67
C LEU A 76 12.80 -1.97 -5.15
N TYR A 77 12.10 -3.08 -4.91
CA TYR A 77 12.60 -4.41 -5.26
C TYR A 77 12.68 -4.61 -6.78
N GLN A 78 11.73 -4.07 -7.56
CA GLN A 78 11.81 -4.08 -9.02
C GLN A 78 13.07 -3.33 -9.50
N LYS A 79 13.38 -2.17 -8.92
CA LYS A 79 14.59 -1.41 -9.26
C LYS A 79 15.87 -2.21 -9.00
N VAL A 80 15.91 -2.96 -7.89
CA VAL A 80 17.06 -3.82 -7.55
C VAL A 80 17.17 -5.00 -8.52
N VAL A 81 16.04 -5.61 -8.90
CA VAL A 81 16.02 -6.73 -9.86
C VAL A 81 16.46 -6.27 -11.25
N ASP A 82 16.00 -5.09 -11.72
CA ASP A 82 16.32 -4.55 -13.04
C ASP A 82 17.78 -4.11 -13.17
N ALA A 83 18.37 -3.61 -12.10
CA ALA A 83 19.74 -3.08 -12.09
C ALA A 83 20.46 -3.46 -10.77
N PRO A 84 20.76 -4.76 -10.56
CA PRO A 84 21.41 -5.20 -9.34
C PRO A 84 22.84 -4.69 -9.27
N PRO A 85 23.32 -4.19 -8.10
CA PRO A 85 24.71 -3.85 -7.91
C PRO A 85 25.63 -5.07 -8.18
N THR A 86 26.83 -4.82 -8.63
CA THR A 86 27.79 -5.87 -8.98
C THR A 86 28.28 -6.69 -7.77
N ASP A 87 28.28 -6.07 -6.60
CA ASP A 87 28.65 -6.67 -5.30
C ASP A 87 27.50 -7.43 -4.61
N LEU A 88 26.29 -7.45 -5.21
CA LEU A 88 25.19 -8.28 -4.75
C LEU A 88 25.40 -9.71 -5.25
N THR A 89 25.40 -10.68 -4.33
CA THR A 89 25.60 -12.10 -4.68
C THR A 89 24.45 -12.68 -5.50
N THR A 90 24.67 -13.76 -6.21
CA THR A 90 23.62 -14.47 -6.96
C THR A 90 22.46 -14.91 -6.06
N ALA A 91 22.77 -15.40 -4.84
CA ALA A 91 21.76 -15.81 -3.88
C ALA A 91 20.90 -14.62 -3.42
N GLU A 92 21.52 -13.48 -3.13
CA GLU A 92 20.79 -12.26 -2.74
C GLU A 92 19.92 -11.71 -3.88
N ARG A 93 20.41 -11.76 -5.12
CA ARG A 93 19.60 -11.39 -6.31
C ARG A 93 18.35 -12.26 -6.44
N ALA A 94 18.47 -13.57 -6.18
CA ALA A 94 17.33 -14.47 -6.16
C ALA A 94 16.33 -14.08 -5.05
N VAL A 95 16.82 -13.77 -3.83
CA VAL A 95 15.96 -13.29 -2.75
C VAL A 95 15.25 -12.00 -3.13
N PHE A 96 15.91 -11.03 -3.76
CA PHE A 96 15.24 -9.80 -4.22
C PHE A 96 14.19 -10.05 -5.31
N ALA A 97 14.40 -11.04 -6.18
CA ALA A 97 13.39 -11.46 -7.15
C ALA A 97 12.15 -12.04 -6.45
N ASP A 98 12.34 -12.90 -5.45
CA ASP A 98 11.25 -13.48 -4.67
C ASP A 98 10.50 -12.40 -3.86
N LEU A 99 11.22 -11.47 -3.22
CA LEU A 99 10.63 -10.33 -2.51
C LEU A 99 9.77 -9.49 -3.46
N ARG A 100 10.29 -9.15 -4.65
CA ARG A 100 9.56 -8.41 -5.68
C ARG A 100 8.28 -9.13 -6.08
N ASP A 101 8.34 -10.45 -6.34
CA ASP A 101 7.20 -11.24 -6.78
C ASP A 101 6.12 -11.31 -5.71
N HIS A 102 6.50 -11.47 -4.44
CA HIS A 102 5.55 -11.40 -3.33
C HIS A 102 4.87 -10.04 -3.25
N GLU A 103 5.61 -8.94 -3.37
CA GLU A 103 5.04 -7.60 -3.28
C GLU A 103 4.18 -7.24 -4.50
N VAL A 104 4.48 -7.77 -5.68
CA VAL A 104 3.60 -7.67 -6.85
C VAL A 104 2.24 -8.33 -6.56
N VAL A 105 2.24 -9.54 -5.98
CA VAL A 105 1.01 -10.24 -5.59
C VAL A 105 0.26 -9.47 -4.50
N HIS A 106 0.95 -8.96 -3.48
CA HIS A 106 0.33 -8.13 -2.43
C HIS A 106 -0.34 -6.89 -3.03
N LYS A 107 0.39 -6.13 -3.85
CA LYS A 107 -0.13 -4.93 -4.53
C LYS A 107 -1.35 -5.23 -5.39
N GLN A 108 -1.30 -6.31 -6.21
CA GLN A 108 -2.42 -6.72 -7.05
C GLN A 108 -3.64 -7.13 -6.22
N THR A 109 -3.43 -7.90 -5.16
CA THR A 109 -4.50 -8.33 -4.25
C THR A 109 -5.16 -7.13 -3.57
N LEU A 110 -4.37 -6.18 -3.05
CA LEU A 110 -4.87 -4.97 -2.43
C LEU A 110 -5.59 -4.07 -3.43
N GLY A 111 -5.06 -3.96 -4.65
CA GLY A 111 -5.73 -3.26 -5.75
C GLY A 111 -7.10 -3.86 -6.08
N TYR A 112 -7.19 -5.19 -6.15
CA TYR A 112 -8.46 -5.89 -6.37
C TYR A 112 -9.47 -5.69 -5.22
N LEU A 113 -9.00 -5.60 -3.97
CA LEU A 113 -9.87 -5.30 -2.82
C LEU A 113 -10.42 -3.88 -2.86
N LEU A 114 -9.70 -2.94 -3.46
CA LEU A 114 -10.12 -1.55 -3.63
C LEU A 114 -11.05 -1.37 -4.83
N ASP A 115 -10.77 -2.06 -5.92
CA ASP A 115 -11.57 -2.04 -7.14
C ASP A 115 -11.53 -3.39 -7.84
N THR A 116 -12.60 -4.16 -7.69
CA THR A 116 -12.75 -5.48 -8.32
C THR A 116 -12.87 -5.42 -9.85
N THR A 117 -13.16 -4.24 -10.40
CA THR A 117 -13.29 -4.02 -11.85
C THR A 117 -11.97 -3.67 -12.52
N GLY A 118 -11.00 -3.19 -11.75
CA GLY A 118 -9.73 -2.67 -12.25
C GLY A 118 -9.89 -1.38 -13.08
N ALA A 119 -11.08 -0.74 -13.02
CA ALA A 119 -11.38 0.47 -13.79
C ALA A 119 -10.93 1.75 -13.09
N THR A 120 -10.74 1.71 -11.77
CA THR A 120 -10.36 2.87 -10.97
C THR A 120 -8.85 3.02 -10.95
N GLN A 121 -8.39 4.20 -11.30
CA GLN A 121 -6.99 4.57 -11.11
C GLN A 121 -6.75 4.88 -9.64
N LEU A 122 -6.04 3.99 -8.95
CA LEU A 122 -5.83 4.06 -7.49
C LEU A 122 -4.85 5.16 -7.08
N VAL A 123 -3.91 5.52 -7.96
CA VAL A 123 -2.96 6.62 -7.74
C VAL A 123 -2.88 7.48 -9.01
N PRO A 124 -2.55 8.78 -8.93
CA PRO A 124 -2.32 9.61 -10.11
C PRO A 124 -1.34 8.97 -11.10
N THR A 125 -1.48 9.28 -12.40
CA THR A 125 -0.64 8.68 -13.46
C THR A 125 0.84 9.00 -13.32
N ASP A 126 1.15 10.16 -12.75
CA ASP A 126 2.49 10.66 -12.48
C ASP A 126 2.99 10.34 -11.07
N PHE A 127 2.18 9.62 -10.27
CA PHE A 127 2.57 9.18 -8.93
C PHE A 127 3.69 8.15 -9.02
N ALA A 128 4.83 8.47 -8.45
CA ALA A 128 5.99 7.58 -8.42
C ALA A 128 6.64 7.58 -7.03
N PHE A 129 7.15 6.42 -6.63
CA PHE A 129 7.99 6.31 -5.44
C PHE A 129 9.41 6.73 -5.79
N ASN A 130 9.90 7.80 -5.16
CA ASN A 130 11.19 8.40 -5.47
C ASN A 130 12.33 7.65 -4.79
N LEU A 131 13.10 6.91 -5.58
CA LEU A 131 14.22 6.12 -5.10
C LEU A 131 15.55 6.89 -5.05
N THR A 132 15.60 8.17 -5.47
CA THR A 132 16.86 8.95 -5.55
C THR A 132 17.49 9.23 -4.19
N LYS A 133 16.73 9.04 -3.11
CA LYS A 133 17.24 9.18 -1.73
C LYS A 133 18.02 7.96 -1.24
N PHE A 134 17.99 6.85 -1.98
CA PHE A 134 18.68 5.62 -1.65
C PHE A 134 19.95 5.45 -2.49
N THR A 135 21.01 4.91 -1.88
CA THR A 135 22.22 4.51 -2.59
C THR A 135 22.05 3.09 -3.10
N LEU A 136 21.47 2.94 -4.30
CA LEU A 136 21.17 1.61 -4.86
C LEU A 136 22.30 1.02 -5.75
N SER A 137 23.46 1.67 -5.77
CA SER A 137 24.61 1.21 -6.56
C SER A 137 25.53 0.24 -5.83
N THR A 138 25.29 -0.04 -4.55
CA THR A 138 26.08 -0.96 -3.72
C THR A 138 25.19 -1.93 -2.97
N ARG A 139 25.71 -3.13 -2.65
CA ARG A 139 25.03 -4.12 -1.81
C ARG A 139 24.55 -3.52 -0.48
N ALA A 140 25.46 -2.83 0.23
CA ALA A 140 25.14 -2.23 1.52
C ALA A 140 23.98 -1.21 1.41
N GLY A 141 24.00 -0.36 0.38
CA GLY A 141 22.95 0.62 0.15
C GLY A 141 21.60 0.01 -0.22
N VAL A 142 21.60 -1.03 -1.06
CA VAL A 142 20.38 -1.79 -1.41
C VAL A 142 19.77 -2.45 -0.18
N LEU A 143 20.58 -3.15 0.62
CA LEU A 143 20.10 -3.82 1.83
C LEU A 143 19.61 -2.83 2.89
N ALA A 144 20.28 -1.69 3.05
CA ALA A 144 19.84 -0.62 3.97
C ALA A 144 18.50 -0.01 3.53
N ALA A 145 18.32 0.25 2.23
CA ALA A 145 17.06 0.74 1.69
C ALA A 145 15.93 -0.28 1.88
N ALA A 146 16.20 -1.55 1.58
CA ALA A 146 15.26 -2.65 1.75
C ALA A 146 14.87 -2.82 3.22
N GLN A 147 15.84 -2.80 4.16
CA GLN A 147 15.58 -2.86 5.59
C GLN A 147 14.69 -1.69 6.04
N GLN A 148 15.04 -0.45 5.67
CA GLN A 148 14.28 0.72 6.08
C GLN A 148 12.80 0.62 5.67
N ILE A 149 12.52 0.22 4.44
CA ILE A 149 11.14 0.11 3.95
C ILE A 149 10.44 -1.11 4.55
N ALA A 150 11.11 -2.27 4.61
CA ALA A 150 10.52 -3.50 5.14
C ALA A 150 10.17 -3.37 6.64
N ASP A 151 11.03 -2.74 7.45
CA ASP A 151 10.77 -2.50 8.88
C ASP A 151 9.56 -1.57 9.09
N LEU A 152 9.46 -0.49 8.30
CA LEU A 152 8.30 0.41 8.36
C LEU A 152 7.01 -0.33 8.01
N VAL A 153 7.02 -1.14 6.97
CA VAL A 153 5.84 -1.91 6.54
C VAL A 153 5.48 -2.98 7.57
N ALA A 154 6.45 -3.74 8.07
CA ALA A 154 6.20 -4.75 9.11
C ALA A 154 5.61 -4.13 10.39
N ALA A 155 6.12 -2.96 10.81
CA ALA A 155 5.64 -2.25 12.00
C ALA A 155 4.23 -1.64 11.82
N ALA A 156 3.81 -1.36 10.59
CA ALA A 156 2.51 -0.76 10.27
C ALA A 156 1.34 -1.74 10.38
N TYR A 157 1.50 -2.97 9.87
CA TYR A 157 0.38 -3.92 9.72
C TYR A 157 -0.34 -4.27 11.03
N PRO A 158 0.36 -4.52 12.18
CA PRO A 158 -0.32 -4.87 13.42
C PRO A 158 -1.26 -3.76 13.92
N VAL A 159 -0.96 -2.50 13.63
CA VAL A 159 -1.81 -1.35 14.01
C VAL A 159 -3.07 -1.29 13.13
N LEU A 160 -3.01 -1.72 11.88
CA LEU A 160 -4.17 -1.66 10.98
C LEU A 160 -5.23 -2.71 11.32
N LEU A 161 -4.82 -3.90 11.73
CA LEU A 161 -5.71 -5.05 11.90
C LEU A 161 -6.88 -4.83 12.86
N PRO A 162 -6.70 -4.19 14.04
CA PRO A 162 -7.79 -3.91 14.96
C PRO A 162 -8.73 -2.77 14.49
N LEU A 163 -8.33 -1.98 13.49
CA LEU A 163 -9.12 -0.84 12.98
C LEU A 163 -10.22 -1.27 12.01
N PHE A 164 -10.13 -2.48 11.44
CA PHE A 164 -11.14 -2.99 10.53
C PHE A 164 -12.48 -3.21 11.23
N THR A 165 -13.56 -2.88 10.54
CA THR A 165 -14.91 -3.18 11.01
C THR A 165 -15.14 -4.70 11.12
N THR A 166 -16.07 -5.10 11.96
CA THR A 166 -16.39 -6.53 12.17
C THR A 166 -16.98 -7.21 10.93
N SER A 167 -17.51 -6.44 9.99
CA SER A 167 -18.05 -6.95 8.71
C SER A 167 -16.97 -7.23 7.67
N SER A 168 -15.77 -6.68 7.82
CA SER A 168 -14.67 -6.82 6.85
C SER A 168 -13.73 -7.99 7.14
N VAL A 169 -14.29 -9.11 7.59
CA VAL A 169 -13.52 -10.33 7.91
C VAL A 169 -12.61 -10.80 6.76
N PRO A 170 -13.04 -10.83 5.48
CA PRO A 170 -12.18 -11.26 4.38
C PRO A 170 -10.95 -10.35 4.21
N GLN A 171 -11.15 -9.03 4.17
CA GLN A 171 -10.07 -8.05 4.02
C GLN A 171 -9.08 -8.13 5.18
N ARG A 172 -9.59 -8.12 6.41
CA ARG A 172 -8.79 -8.29 7.62
C ARG A 172 -7.98 -9.59 7.61
N THR A 173 -8.56 -10.70 7.15
CA THR A 173 -7.86 -11.99 7.06
C THR A 173 -6.73 -11.94 6.06
N ILE A 174 -6.94 -11.31 4.90
CA ILE A 174 -5.90 -11.13 3.89
C ILE A 174 -4.74 -10.28 4.45
N LEU A 175 -5.05 -9.14 5.07
CA LEU A 175 -4.02 -8.28 5.66
C LEU A 175 -3.27 -8.97 6.81
N LEU A 176 -3.94 -9.80 7.62
CA LEU A 176 -3.29 -10.59 8.67
C LEU A 176 -2.27 -11.57 8.07
N LYS A 177 -2.61 -12.24 6.97
CA LYS A 177 -1.66 -13.12 6.27
C LYS A 177 -0.49 -12.33 5.70
N MET A 178 -0.75 -11.18 5.07
CA MET A 178 0.29 -10.28 4.57
C MET A 178 1.19 -9.78 5.71
N SER A 179 0.65 -9.40 6.87
CA SER A 179 1.41 -9.00 8.04
C SER A 179 2.47 -10.05 8.44
N SER A 180 2.06 -11.32 8.46
CA SER A 180 2.98 -12.44 8.77
C SER A 180 4.09 -12.58 7.71
N VAL A 181 3.79 -12.33 6.43
CA VAL A 181 4.80 -12.34 5.35
C VAL A 181 5.75 -11.17 5.50
N GLN A 182 5.23 -9.95 5.72
CA GLN A 182 6.02 -8.73 5.89
C GLN A 182 7.03 -8.84 7.04
N ALA A 183 6.60 -9.38 8.19
CA ALA A 183 7.50 -9.60 9.32
C ALA A 183 8.67 -10.54 8.97
N ARG A 184 8.40 -11.64 8.22
CA ARG A 184 9.47 -12.57 7.79
C ARG A 184 10.39 -11.94 6.74
N GLN A 185 9.86 -11.15 5.82
CA GLN A 185 10.66 -10.44 4.82
C GLN A 185 11.58 -9.41 5.48
N ALA A 186 11.05 -8.61 6.42
CA ALA A 186 11.85 -7.65 7.18
C ALA A 186 12.98 -8.36 7.95
N ALA A 187 12.67 -9.44 8.65
CA ALA A 187 13.66 -10.26 9.36
C ALA A 187 14.77 -10.80 8.43
N ALA A 188 14.38 -11.32 7.25
CA ALA A 188 15.33 -11.85 6.27
C ALA A 188 16.24 -10.75 5.70
N VAL A 189 15.69 -9.58 5.37
CA VAL A 189 16.48 -8.45 4.86
C VAL A 189 17.47 -7.94 5.92
N ARG A 190 17.03 -7.86 7.19
CA ARG A 190 17.90 -7.49 8.30
C ARG A 190 19.08 -8.47 8.47
N ASP A 191 18.77 -9.76 8.42
CA ASP A 191 19.79 -10.80 8.57
C ASP A 191 20.80 -10.80 7.41
N MET A 192 20.34 -10.50 6.18
CA MET A 192 21.25 -10.31 5.05
C MET A 192 22.17 -9.09 5.21
N LEU A 193 21.66 -7.98 5.77
CA LEU A 193 22.47 -6.79 6.01
C LEU A 193 23.48 -7.01 7.14
N MET A 194 23.01 -7.55 8.27
CA MET A 194 23.80 -7.83 9.46
C MET A 194 23.33 -9.15 10.09
N PRO A 195 24.07 -10.23 9.92
CA PRO A 195 23.70 -11.54 10.45
C PRO A 195 23.38 -11.49 11.96
N GLY A 196 22.26 -12.09 12.33
CA GLY A 196 21.73 -12.11 13.70
C GLY A 196 20.89 -10.88 14.08
N SER A 197 20.69 -9.90 13.20
CA SER A 197 19.94 -8.68 13.52
C SER A 197 18.42 -8.79 13.28
N PHE A 198 17.92 -9.94 12.86
CA PHE A 198 16.53 -10.18 12.46
C PHE A 198 15.49 -9.80 13.53
N ALA A 199 15.85 -9.81 14.82
CA ALA A 199 14.99 -9.50 15.95
C ALA A 199 15.69 -8.63 17.01
N ASN A 200 16.45 -7.64 16.57
CA ASN A 200 17.11 -6.69 17.47
C ASN A 200 16.09 -5.81 18.22
N SER A 201 16.51 -5.20 19.32
CA SER A 201 15.68 -4.36 20.20
C SER A 201 15.11 -3.09 19.55
N ASP A 202 15.53 -2.76 18.35
CA ASP A 202 14.96 -1.66 17.53
C ASP A 202 13.71 -2.09 16.72
N VAL A 203 13.41 -3.40 16.68
CA VAL A 203 12.21 -3.94 16.00
C VAL A 203 11.36 -4.84 16.88
N VAL A 204 11.91 -5.41 17.97
CA VAL A 204 11.13 -6.17 18.95
C VAL A 204 11.38 -5.67 20.36
N ASP A 205 10.36 -5.72 21.21
CA ASP A 205 10.48 -5.35 22.61
C ASP A 205 11.07 -6.50 23.46
N SER A 206 11.22 -6.26 24.76
CA SER A 206 11.74 -7.26 25.71
C SER A 206 10.84 -8.50 25.89
N ALA A 207 9.57 -8.43 25.46
CA ALA A 207 8.64 -9.56 25.43
C ALA A 207 8.67 -10.32 24.08
N GLY A 208 9.52 -9.89 23.13
CA GLY A 208 9.60 -10.47 21.79
C GLY A 208 8.46 -10.03 20.85
N GLN A 209 7.75 -8.97 21.19
CA GLN A 209 6.68 -8.43 20.34
C GLN A 209 7.25 -7.39 19.39
N LEU A 210 6.74 -7.37 18.14
CA LEU A 210 7.12 -6.41 17.13
C LEU A 210 6.76 -4.99 17.58
N LEU A 211 7.71 -4.07 17.53
CA LEU A 211 7.48 -2.64 17.74
C LEU A 211 6.62 -2.11 16.59
N THR A 212 5.51 -1.47 16.92
CA THR A 212 4.53 -1.00 15.96
C THR A 212 4.69 0.49 15.66
N LYS A 213 4.19 0.93 14.50
CA LYS A 213 4.13 2.34 14.10
C LYS A 213 2.74 2.69 13.59
N THR A 214 2.25 3.86 14.02
CA THR A 214 0.99 4.40 13.54
C THR A 214 1.07 4.77 12.05
N PRO A 215 -0.06 4.84 11.34
CA PRO A 215 -0.09 5.31 9.94
C PRO A 215 0.59 6.67 9.74
N THR A 216 0.44 7.58 10.70
CA THR A 216 1.08 8.90 10.64
C THR A 216 2.61 8.80 10.74
N GLU A 217 3.14 8.01 11.67
CA GLU A 217 4.59 7.82 11.80
C GLU A 217 5.19 7.20 10.53
N VAL A 218 4.52 6.18 9.97
CA VAL A 218 4.99 5.52 8.74
C VAL A 218 4.94 6.47 7.55
N MET A 219 3.83 7.20 7.34
CA MET A 219 3.73 8.15 6.23
C MET A 219 4.69 9.33 6.38
N THR A 220 4.95 9.78 7.61
CA THR A 220 5.99 10.79 7.88
C THR A 220 7.37 10.29 7.47
N ALA A 221 7.71 9.04 7.80
CA ALA A 221 8.99 8.43 7.41
C ALA A 221 9.10 8.21 5.88
N LEU A 222 7.98 7.90 5.21
CA LEU A 222 7.93 7.68 3.77
C LEU A 222 7.73 8.96 2.94
N ALA A 223 7.37 10.09 3.56
CA ALA A 223 7.08 11.35 2.85
C ALA A 223 8.17 11.78 1.84
N PRO A 224 9.48 11.68 2.15
CA PRO A 224 10.52 12.06 1.20
C PRO A 224 10.54 11.24 -0.10
N TYR A 225 9.98 10.03 -0.04
CA TYR A 225 9.94 9.08 -1.16
C TYR A 225 8.65 9.18 -1.98
N PHE A 226 7.62 9.82 -1.44
CA PHE A 226 6.37 10.10 -2.18
C PHE A 226 6.34 11.51 -2.80
N ALA A 227 7.32 12.36 -2.49
CA ALA A 227 7.36 13.72 -3.04
C ALA A 227 7.27 13.72 -4.59
N PRO A 228 6.49 14.65 -5.20
CA PRO A 228 5.85 15.83 -4.59
C PRO A 228 4.53 15.53 -3.84
N TYR A 229 4.03 14.31 -3.87
CA TYR A 229 2.77 13.94 -3.24
C TYR A 229 2.85 13.93 -1.72
N VAL A 230 1.82 14.47 -1.07
CA VAL A 230 1.59 14.45 0.37
C VAL A 230 0.45 13.48 0.66
N ILE A 231 0.74 12.39 1.35
CA ILE A 231 -0.25 11.36 1.69
C ILE A 231 -0.89 11.74 3.04
N SER A 232 -2.18 12.05 3.03
CA SER A 232 -2.94 12.29 4.26
C SER A 232 -3.61 11.01 4.74
N VAL A 233 -3.28 10.59 5.96
CA VAL A 233 -3.88 9.46 6.68
C VAL A 233 -4.80 9.92 7.81
N ALA A 234 -5.17 11.19 7.84
CA ALA A 234 -5.97 11.80 8.93
C ALA A 234 -7.36 11.17 9.08
N SER A 235 -7.90 10.56 8.01
CA SER A 235 -9.19 9.85 8.04
C SER A 235 -9.10 8.41 8.56
N LEU A 236 -7.89 7.88 8.75
CA LEU A 236 -7.69 6.56 9.35
C LEU A 236 -7.79 6.72 10.87
N ALA A 237 -8.90 6.26 11.46
CA ALA A 237 -9.09 6.30 12.90
C ALA A 237 -8.05 5.39 13.57
N VAL A 238 -7.06 6.00 14.22
CA VAL A 238 -6.14 5.29 15.13
C VAL A 238 -6.60 5.62 16.54
N PRO A 239 -6.93 4.63 17.38
CA PRO A 239 -7.17 4.90 18.80
C PRO A 239 -5.93 5.57 19.39
N VAL A 240 -6.15 6.69 20.08
CA VAL A 240 -5.13 7.40 20.87
C VAL A 240 -4.84 6.62 22.13
#